data_13b31f0263ae8c8bbbc0b6973c5cecfd
#
_entry.id   13b31f0263ae8c8bbbc0b6973c5cecfd
#
_cell.length_a   1.000
_cell.length_b   1.000
_cell.length_c   1.000
_cell.angle_alpha   90.00
_cell.angle_beta   90.00
_cell.angle_gamma   90.00
#
_symmetry.space_group_name_H-M   'P 1'
#
loop_
_entity.id
_entity.type
_entity.pdbx_description
1 polymer ?
#
loop_
_entity_poly.entity_id
_entity_poly.type
_entity_poly.pdbx_seq_one_letter_code
_entity_poly.pdbx_strand_id
1 'polypeptide(L)'
;MNQIRNFCIIAHIDHGKSTLADRLLEYTKTIQVTGGQMLDDMDLERERGITIKSHAIQMEYEQDGEKYVLNLIDTPGHVDFSYEVSRSIAACEGALLIVDSTQGVQAQTISNLYMAIDNNLEIIPVINKIDMPNAMPEEVEDEIIDLIGCERSDIIRASGKTGAGVPEILQAIVERVPAPKGDKNAPLQALIFDSIFNSFRGIITLCKVTNGTIRKGDKVKFVQTGMEYDADEVGVLKMEMKPKNELSTGEVGYIISGIKNAREVKVGDTVTHIDHPCEKAIEGFQLVKPMVFAGVYPIDPNDYENLRASLEKLQLNDASLTFSPESSQALGFGFRCGFLGLLHMEIIQERLDREFNMDVITTVPNVSYMVYDKLGESKEVHNPSGLPEPTMIEHIEEPYIKASIITSSDYIGPIMTLCLDKRGELVSQNYVSGNRLELIFMIPLGEIVIDFYDKLKSISKGYASFDYHIDSFRPSKLAKLDILLNGEPVDALSTLTHESNAVTFGRRMCEKLKELIPRQQFDIAIQAAIGGKIVARETVKQVRKDVTAKCYGGDVSRKRKLLEKQKKGKKRMKQVGNVQVPQKAFLAVLKLD
;
A
#
# COMPACT_ATOMS: atom_id res chain seq x y z
N MET A 1 17.12 5.63 -31.29
CA MET A 1 16.84 6.57 -30.18
C MET A 1 15.70 7.54 -30.52
N ASN A 2 15.75 8.28 -31.61
CA ASN A 2 14.72 9.28 -31.96
C ASN A 2 13.29 8.72 -32.13
N GLN A 3 13.14 7.42 -32.33
CA GLN A 3 11.86 6.73 -32.50
C GLN A 3 11.36 6.04 -31.21
N ILE A 4 12.05 6.20 -30.07
CA ILE A 4 11.63 5.64 -28.79
C ILE A 4 10.85 6.69 -28.00
N ARG A 5 9.73 6.28 -27.37
CA ARG A 5 8.94 7.09 -26.44
C ARG A 5 8.66 6.26 -25.18
N ASN A 6 9.19 6.71 -24.06
CA ASN A 6 8.92 6.08 -22.75
C ASN A 6 7.94 6.96 -22.01
N PHE A 7 6.79 6.44 -21.66
CA PHE A 7 5.74 7.19 -20.98
C PHE A 7 5.02 6.33 -19.95
N CYS A 8 4.50 7.00 -18.94
CA CYS A 8 3.63 6.39 -17.94
C CYS A 8 2.21 6.96 -18.01
N ILE A 9 1.29 6.30 -17.32
CA ILE A 9 -0.08 6.78 -17.15
C ILE A 9 -0.27 7.11 -15.68
N ILE A 10 -0.58 8.36 -15.38
CA ILE A 10 -0.91 8.84 -14.04
C ILE A 10 -2.40 9.19 -13.98
N ALA A 11 -3.07 8.68 -12.95
CA ALA A 11 -4.52 8.85 -12.79
C ALA A 11 -4.91 8.65 -11.33
N HIS A 12 -6.06 9.20 -10.95
CA HIS A 12 -6.73 8.78 -9.73
C HIS A 12 -7.36 7.38 -9.88
N ILE A 13 -7.66 6.72 -8.76
CA ILE A 13 -8.39 5.45 -8.73
C ILE A 13 -9.71 5.62 -9.49
N ASP A 14 -10.13 4.60 -10.22
CA ASP A 14 -11.37 4.55 -11.02
C ASP A 14 -11.47 5.57 -12.16
N HIS A 15 -10.44 6.36 -12.49
CA HIS A 15 -10.44 7.24 -13.66
C HIS A 15 -10.30 6.50 -15.00
N GLY A 16 -10.17 5.17 -14.97
CA GLY A 16 -10.15 4.30 -16.14
C GLY A 16 -8.78 4.13 -16.78
N LYS A 17 -7.71 4.22 -15.98
CA LYS A 17 -6.31 4.03 -16.37
C LYS A 17 -6.09 2.71 -17.12
N SER A 18 -6.36 1.56 -16.49
CA SER A 18 -6.14 0.22 -17.07
C SER A 18 -6.98 0.01 -18.32
N THR A 19 -8.24 0.49 -18.34
CA THR A 19 -9.10 0.39 -19.53
C THR A 19 -8.56 1.19 -20.71
N LEU A 20 -8.01 2.39 -20.47
CA LEU A 20 -7.41 3.19 -21.55
C LEU A 20 -6.09 2.58 -22.02
N ALA A 21 -5.28 2.06 -21.11
CA ALA A 21 -4.04 1.36 -21.43
C ALA A 21 -4.31 0.12 -22.32
N ASP A 22 -5.32 -0.68 -22.00
CA ASP A 22 -5.74 -1.80 -22.85
C ASP A 22 -6.13 -1.35 -24.26
N ARG A 23 -6.82 -0.20 -24.40
CA ARG A 23 -7.17 0.36 -25.73
C ARG A 23 -5.95 0.81 -26.52
N LEU A 24 -4.93 1.37 -25.87
CA LEU A 24 -3.65 1.68 -26.52
C LEU A 24 -2.97 0.41 -27.06
N LEU A 25 -2.96 -0.67 -26.25
CA LEU A 25 -2.41 -1.97 -26.62
C LEU A 25 -3.19 -2.64 -27.77
N GLU A 26 -4.51 -2.56 -27.76
CA GLU A 26 -5.37 -3.08 -28.83
C GLU A 26 -5.14 -2.30 -30.14
N TYR A 27 -5.12 -0.97 -30.08
CA TYR A 27 -4.95 -0.13 -31.27
C TYR A 27 -3.59 -0.35 -31.94
N THR A 28 -2.53 -0.53 -31.13
CA THR A 28 -1.18 -0.85 -31.61
C THR A 28 -1.02 -2.33 -31.99
N LYS A 29 -2.08 -3.13 -31.92
CA LYS A 29 -2.08 -4.58 -32.20
C LYS A 29 -1.10 -5.37 -31.33
N THR A 30 -0.73 -4.84 -30.19
CA THR A 30 0.13 -5.53 -29.21
C THR A 30 -0.63 -6.67 -28.54
N ILE A 31 -1.94 -6.50 -28.34
CA ILE A 31 -2.88 -7.53 -27.89
C ILE A 31 -4.01 -7.73 -28.90
N GLN A 32 -4.64 -8.91 -28.82
CA GLN A 32 -5.91 -9.14 -29.54
C GLN A 32 -7.06 -8.59 -28.71
N VAL A 33 -8.13 -8.13 -29.36
CA VAL A 33 -9.34 -7.63 -28.68
C VAL A 33 -9.98 -8.75 -27.88
N THR A 34 -9.89 -8.70 -26.57
CA THR A 34 -10.37 -9.78 -25.66
C THR A 34 -11.44 -9.32 -24.68
N GLY A 35 -11.72 -8.01 -24.59
CA GLY A 35 -12.79 -7.48 -23.72
C GLY A 35 -12.55 -7.62 -22.20
N GLY A 36 -11.31 -7.90 -21.78
CA GLY A 36 -10.90 -7.98 -20.37
C GLY A 36 -9.79 -7.00 -20.03
N GLN A 37 -9.52 -6.76 -18.76
CA GLN A 37 -8.36 -5.98 -18.28
C GLN A 37 -7.11 -6.89 -18.35
N MET A 38 -6.33 -6.70 -19.42
CA MET A 38 -5.18 -7.57 -19.72
C MET A 38 -3.92 -7.16 -18.93
N LEU A 39 -3.83 -5.91 -18.51
CA LEU A 39 -2.71 -5.38 -17.72
C LEU A 39 -2.79 -5.76 -16.25
N ASP A 40 -3.99 -5.97 -15.73
CA ASP A 40 -4.19 -6.39 -14.35
C ASP A 40 -3.97 -7.92 -14.28
N ASP A 41 -2.70 -8.34 -14.13
CA ASP A 41 -2.30 -9.76 -14.14
C ASP A 41 -2.79 -10.53 -12.92
N MET A 42 -2.95 -9.84 -11.79
CA MET A 42 -3.39 -10.45 -10.55
C MET A 42 -4.93 -10.48 -10.47
N ASP A 43 -5.49 -11.61 -10.04
CA ASP A 43 -6.93 -11.70 -9.77
C ASP A 43 -7.38 -10.63 -8.77
N LEU A 44 -6.51 -10.30 -7.82
CA LEU A 44 -6.74 -9.27 -6.81
C LEU A 44 -6.87 -7.86 -7.40
N GLU A 45 -6.09 -7.54 -8.43
CA GLU A 45 -6.18 -6.26 -9.16
C GLU A 45 -7.54 -6.14 -9.86
N ARG A 46 -7.96 -7.21 -10.54
CA ARG A 46 -9.27 -7.26 -11.24
C ARG A 46 -10.45 -7.17 -10.28
N GLU A 47 -10.39 -7.87 -9.13
CA GLU A 47 -11.46 -7.84 -8.12
C GLU A 47 -11.59 -6.48 -7.44
N ARG A 48 -10.47 -5.81 -7.16
CA ARG A 48 -10.45 -4.52 -6.48
C ARG A 48 -10.51 -3.33 -7.44
N GLY A 49 -10.30 -3.54 -8.73
CA GLY A 49 -10.26 -2.49 -9.75
C GLY A 49 -9.09 -1.53 -9.60
N ILE A 50 -7.97 -1.98 -9.01
CA ILE A 50 -6.77 -1.18 -8.78
C ILE A 50 -5.54 -1.88 -9.32
N THR A 51 -4.64 -1.15 -9.93
CA THR A 51 -3.30 -1.64 -10.27
C THR A 51 -2.46 -1.66 -8.99
N ILE A 52 -1.90 -2.82 -8.65
CA ILE A 52 -1.04 -3.03 -7.48
C ILE A 52 0.42 -2.94 -7.89
N LYS A 53 0.77 -3.55 -9.01
CA LYS A 53 2.15 -3.64 -9.52
C LYS A 53 2.30 -2.90 -10.85
N SER A 54 3.42 -2.19 -11.00
CA SER A 54 3.78 -1.55 -12.26
C SER A 54 4.08 -2.58 -13.34
N HIS A 55 3.60 -2.35 -14.56
CA HIS A 55 3.89 -3.18 -15.72
C HIS A 55 4.55 -2.35 -16.81
N ALA A 56 5.63 -2.86 -17.39
CA ALA A 56 6.27 -2.22 -18.53
C ALA A 56 5.96 -3.02 -19.79
N ILE A 57 5.39 -2.38 -20.81
CA ILE A 57 5.04 -3.05 -22.07
C ILE A 57 5.50 -2.23 -23.25
N GLN A 58 6.19 -2.89 -24.16
CA GLN A 58 6.63 -2.32 -25.43
C GLN A 58 5.59 -2.51 -26.53
N MET A 59 5.19 -1.42 -27.16
CA MET A 59 4.30 -1.36 -28.33
C MET A 59 5.07 -0.88 -29.55
N GLU A 60 4.62 -1.28 -30.74
CA GLU A 60 5.08 -0.75 -32.01
C GLU A 60 3.95 0.08 -32.64
N TYR A 61 4.25 1.29 -33.05
CA TYR A 61 3.29 2.20 -33.67
C TYR A 61 3.88 2.82 -34.92
N GLU A 62 3.09 2.95 -35.96
CA GLU A 62 3.52 3.54 -37.25
C GLU A 62 2.74 4.84 -37.48
N GLN A 63 3.47 5.95 -37.68
CA GLN A 63 2.91 7.25 -38.01
C GLN A 63 3.71 7.84 -39.17
N ASP A 64 3.02 8.32 -40.21
CA ASP A 64 3.61 8.95 -41.41
C ASP A 64 4.70 8.11 -42.11
N GLY A 65 4.57 6.77 -42.00
CA GLY A 65 5.53 5.83 -42.59
C GLY A 65 6.78 5.59 -41.73
N GLU A 66 6.88 6.22 -40.56
CA GLU A 66 7.93 5.97 -39.58
C GLU A 66 7.43 5.04 -38.47
N LYS A 67 8.31 4.12 -38.06
CA LYS A 67 8.02 3.18 -36.95
C LYS A 67 8.56 3.69 -35.62
N TYR A 68 7.69 3.79 -34.66
CA TYR A 68 8.01 4.18 -33.29
C TYR A 68 7.91 2.99 -32.34
N VAL A 69 8.77 3.00 -31.33
CA VAL A 69 8.75 2.08 -30.20
C VAL A 69 8.22 2.86 -28.99
N LEU A 70 7.05 2.46 -28.52
CA LEU A 70 6.38 3.08 -27.39
C LEU A 70 6.50 2.14 -26.19
N ASN A 71 7.17 2.57 -25.15
CA ASN A 71 7.25 1.84 -23.89
C ASN A 71 6.28 2.45 -22.88
N LEU A 72 5.18 1.76 -22.64
CA LEU A 72 4.23 2.10 -21.58
C LEU A 72 4.71 1.50 -20.26
N ILE A 73 4.85 2.33 -19.24
CA ILE A 73 5.05 1.89 -17.86
C ILE A 73 3.78 2.22 -17.08
N ASP A 74 2.95 1.20 -16.86
CA ASP A 74 1.72 1.36 -16.09
C ASP A 74 2.03 1.56 -14.61
N THR A 75 1.31 2.46 -13.94
CA THR A 75 1.57 2.87 -12.55
C THR A 75 0.36 2.58 -11.66
N PRO A 76 0.57 2.19 -10.39
CA PRO A 76 -0.52 2.16 -9.42
C PRO A 76 -1.17 3.53 -9.25
N GLY A 77 -2.47 3.55 -8.91
CA GLY A 77 -3.20 4.81 -8.69
C GLY A 77 -3.40 5.17 -7.20
N HIS A 78 -3.03 4.30 -6.25
CA HIS A 78 -3.31 4.48 -4.83
C HIS A 78 -2.13 5.10 -4.07
N VAL A 79 -2.44 5.93 -3.05
CA VAL A 79 -1.43 6.62 -2.23
C VAL A 79 -0.41 5.68 -1.57
N ASP A 80 -0.84 4.50 -1.12
CA ASP A 80 0.06 3.50 -0.51
C ASP A 80 1.16 3.04 -1.48
N PHE A 81 0.95 3.19 -2.80
CA PHE A 81 1.89 2.80 -3.85
C PHE A 81 2.60 3.99 -4.52
N SER A 82 2.58 5.17 -3.89
CA SER A 82 3.25 6.38 -4.41
C SER A 82 4.73 6.17 -4.72
N TYR A 83 5.39 5.28 -4.00
CA TYR A 83 6.77 4.88 -4.26
C TYR A 83 6.94 4.15 -5.59
N GLU A 84 6.03 3.25 -5.94
CA GLU A 84 6.05 2.55 -7.23
C GLU A 84 5.76 3.51 -8.38
N VAL A 85 4.86 4.47 -8.14
CA VAL A 85 4.60 5.56 -9.08
C VAL A 85 5.87 6.37 -9.34
N SER A 86 6.59 6.77 -8.30
CA SER A 86 7.82 7.58 -8.45
C SER A 86 8.90 6.85 -9.23
N ARG A 87 9.05 5.52 -9.05
CA ARG A 87 9.99 4.69 -9.81
C ARG A 87 9.64 4.59 -11.29
N SER A 88 8.37 4.40 -11.57
CA SER A 88 7.85 4.34 -12.94
C SER A 88 8.02 5.67 -13.66
N ILE A 89 7.73 6.79 -13.00
CA ILE A 89 7.92 8.15 -13.48
C ILE A 89 9.39 8.40 -13.86
N ALA A 90 10.33 8.01 -13.03
CA ALA A 90 11.77 8.22 -13.29
C ALA A 90 12.29 7.42 -14.50
N ALA A 91 11.58 6.38 -14.93
CA ALA A 91 11.93 5.62 -16.13
C ALA A 91 11.31 6.21 -17.42
N CYS A 92 10.54 7.30 -17.33
CA CYS A 92 9.80 7.90 -18.45
C CYS A 92 10.33 9.27 -18.84
N GLU A 93 9.97 9.72 -20.05
CA GLU A 93 10.14 11.08 -20.55
C GLU A 93 8.79 11.82 -20.70
N GLY A 94 7.65 11.10 -20.61
CA GLY A 94 6.33 11.69 -20.65
C GLY A 94 5.33 10.99 -19.75
N ALA A 95 4.22 11.66 -19.47
CA ALA A 95 3.12 11.13 -18.70
C ALA A 95 1.76 11.48 -19.31
N LEU A 96 0.88 10.50 -19.45
CA LEU A 96 -0.53 10.74 -19.74
C LEU A 96 -1.23 11.04 -18.40
N LEU A 97 -1.75 12.25 -18.24
CA LEU A 97 -2.55 12.66 -17.09
C LEU A 97 -4.02 12.39 -17.38
N ILE A 98 -4.57 11.31 -16.83
CA ILE A 98 -5.97 10.93 -17.07
C ILE A 98 -6.87 11.51 -15.98
N VAL A 99 -7.88 12.27 -16.42
CA VAL A 99 -8.93 12.82 -15.57
C VAL A 99 -10.29 12.31 -16.04
N ASP A 100 -11.11 11.82 -15.09
CA ASP A 100 -12.48 11.39 -15.36
C ASP A 100 -13.39 12.58 -15.61
N SER A 101 -14.07 12.63 -16.76
CA SER A 101 -15.01 13.69 -17.13
C SER A 101 -16.21 13.85 -16.19
N THR A 102 -16.47 12.85 -15.34
CA THR A 102 -17.60 12.86 -14.39
C THR A 102 -17.20 13.25 -12.97
N GLN A 103 -15.88 13.16 -12.65
CA GLN A 103 -15.36 13.42 -11.30
C GLN A 103 -14.40 14.61 -11.26
N GLY A 104 -13.77 14.97 -12.38
CA GLY A 104 -12.78 16.04 -12.46
C GLY A 104 -11.47 15.72 -11.75
N VAL A 105 -10.68 16.75 -11.46
CA VAL A 105 -9.36 16.62 -10.81
C VAL A 105 -9.53 16.14 -9.36
N GLN A 106 -8.72 15.17 -8.94
CA GLN A 106 -8.74 14.56 -7.61
C GLN A 106 -7.38 14.71 -6.91
N ALA A 107 -7.31 14.45 -5.58
CA ALA A 107 -6.09 14.68 -4.80
C ALA A 107 -4.88 13.90 -5.35
N GLN A 108 -5.05 12.62 -5.69
CA GLN A 108 -3.97 11.81 -6.28
C GLN A 108 -3.58 12.28 -7.68
N THR A 109 -4.50 12.89 -8.44
CA THR A 109 -4.18 13.52 -9.73
C THR A 109 -3.14 14.62 -9.53
N ILE A 110 -3.34 15.47 -8.52
CA ILE A 110 -2.43 16.58 -8.20
C ILE A 110 -1.08 16.06 -7.71
N SER A 111 -1.06 15.12 -6.76
CA SER A 111 0.19 14.57 -6.22
C SER A 111 1.04 13.91 -7.30
N ASN A 112 0.42 13.06 -8.12
CA ASN A 112 1.11 12.36 -9.21
C ASN A 112 1.60 13.33 -10.29
N LEU A 113 0.81 14.39 -10.56
CA LEU A 113 1.22 15.45 -11.49
C LEU A 113 2.48 16.17 -10.99
N TYR A 114 2.52 16.58 -9.71
CA TYR A 114 3.72 17.22 -9.15
C TYR A 114 4.93 16.30 -9.21
N MET A 115 4.78 15.01 -8.89
CA MET A 115 5.87 14.05 -9.05
C MET A 115 6.38 13.97 -10.50
N ALA A 116 5.48 14.03 -11.49
CA ALA A 116 5.85 14.02 -12.90
C ALA A 116 6.58 15.31 -13.32
N ILE A 117 6.10 16.47 -12.85
CA ILE A 117 6.74 17.78 -13.09
C ILE A 117 8.13 17.85 -12.45
N ASP A 118 8.29 17.39 -11.21
CA ASP A 118 9.57 17.36 -10.50
C ASP A 118 10.61 16.47 -11.22
N ASN A 119 10.15 15.46 -11.96
CA ASN A 119 10.97 14.61 -12.81
C ASN A 119 11.10 15.15 -14.26
N ASN A 120 10.62 16.36 -14.56
CA ASN A 120 10.66 17.02 -15.86
C ASN A 120 10.01 16.21 -16.98
N LEU A 121 8.91 15.50 -16.71
CA LEU A 121 8.16 14.77 -17.74
C LEU A 121 7.29 15.73 -18.56
N GLU A 122 7.16 15.46 -19.86
CA GLU A 122 6.14 16.07 -20.69
C GLU A 122 4.75 15.54 -20.30
N ILE A 123 3.82 16.44 -19.99
CA ILE A 123 2.47 16.08 -19.55
C ILE A 123 1.48 16.20 -20.72
N ILE A 124 0.79 15.09 -21.00
CA ILE A 124 -0.29 15.04 -21.98
C ILE A 124 -1.61 14.86 -21.24
N PRO A 125 -2.44 15.91 -21.09
CA PRO A 125 -3.72 15.81 -20.39
C PRO A 125 -4.77 15.09 -21.25
N VAL A 126 -5.47 14.14 -20.63
CA VAL A 126 -6.52 13.33 -21.26
C VAL A 126 -7.75 13.31 -20.38
N ILE A 127 -8.88 13.74 -20.92
CA ILE A 127 -10.18 13.61 -20.28
C ILE A 127 -10.82 12.31 -20.72
N ASN A 128 -11.00 11.39 -19.79
CA ASN A 128 -11.56 10.06 -20.06
C ASN A 128 -13.06 9.98 -19.73
N LYS A 129 -13.71 8.93 -20.18
CA LYS A 129 -15.13 8.61 -19.96
C LYS A 129 -16.10 9.63 -20.52
N ILE A 130 -15.78 10.28 -21.64
CA ILE A 130 -16.66 11.24 -22.32
C ILE A 130 -17.97 10.61 -22.82
N ASP A 131 -18.05 9.27 -22.87
CA ASP A 131 -19.23 8.48 -23.23
C ASP A 131 -20.29 8.41 -22.12
N MET A 132 -19.96 8.87 -20.91
CA MET A 132 -20.87 8.82 -19.77
C MET A 132 -21.94 9.90 -19.84
N PRO A 133 -23.23 9.59 -19.46
CA PRO A 133 -24.31 10.57 -19.56
C PRO A 133 -24.12 11.83 -18.69
N ASN A 134 -23.36 11.72 -17.62
CA ASN A 134 -23.05 12.79 -16.67
C ASN A 134 -21.64 13.37 -16.87
N ALA A 135 -21.05 13.19 -18.06
CA ALA A 135 -19.76 13.78 -18.39
C ALA A 135 -19.85 15.31 -18.48
N MET A 136 -18.87 16.01 -17.90
CA MET A 136 -18.75 17.47 -17.89
C MET A 136 -17.37 17.87 -18.48
N PRO A 137 -17.09 17.55 -19.74
CA PRO A 137 -15.75 17.73 -20.29
C PRO A 137 -15.28 19.17 -20.31
N GLU A 138 -16.16 20.17 -20.54
CA GLU A 138 -15.80 21.59 -20.56
C GLU A 138 -15.36 22.08 -19.18
N GLU A 139 -16.06 21.68 -18.11
CA GLU A 139 -15.72 22.05 -16.72
C GLU A 139 -14.39 21.42 -16.31
N VAL A 140 -14.18 20.15 -16.68
CA VAL A 140 -12.94 19.42 -16.38
C VAL A 140 -11.75 19.97 -17.18
N GLU A 141 -11.97 20.45 -18.43
CA GLU A 141 -10.94 21.19 -19.17
C GLU A 141 -10.50 22.43 -18.43
N ASP A 142 -11.44 23.21 -17.91
CA ASP A 142 -11.12 24.42 -17.13
C ASP A 142 -10.32 24.06 -15.87
N GLU A 143 -10.68 22.99 -15.15
CA GLU A 143 -9.91 22.50 -13.99
C GLU A 143 -8.47 22.13 -14.37
N ILE A 144 -8.27 21.46 -15.51
CA ILE A 144 -6.95 21.06 -16.00
C ILE A 144 -6.14 22.29 -16.42
N ILE A 145 -6.75 23.24 -17.11
CA ILE A 145 -6.10 24.50 -17.54
C ILE A 145 -5.63 25.28 -16.30
N ASP A 146 -6.47 25.40 -15.30
CA ASP A 146 -6.14 26.10 -14.05
C ASP A 146 -4.98 25.38 -13.30
N LEU A 147 -4.91 24.06 -13.41
CA LEU A 147 -3.92 23.26 -12.69
C LEU A 147 -2.53 23.28 -13.36
N ILE A 148 -2.45 23.14 -14.69
CA ILE A 148 -1.17 22.97 -15.40
C ILE A 148 -0.83 24.11 -16.35
N GLY A 149 -1.77 25.05 -16.60
CA GLY A 149 -1.52 26.22 -17.46
C GLY A 149 -1.42 25.89 -18.94
N CYS A 150 -2.00 24.78 -19.42
CA CYS A 150 -1.99 24.38 -20.82
C CYS A 150 -3.09 25.10 -21.61
N GLU A 151 -3.01 25.05 -22.96
CA GLU A 151 -4.11 25.48 -23.81
C GLU A 151 -5.20 24.40 -23.91
N ARG A 152 -6.46 24.81 -24.12
CA ARG A 152 -7.58 23.87 -24.27
C ARG A 152 -7.37 22.89 -25.44
N SER A 153 -6.70 23.31 -26.50
CA SER A 153 -6.33 22.48 -27.64
C SER A 153 -5.37 21.35 -27.31
N ASP A 154 -4.64 21.44 -26.22
CA ASP A 154 -3.69 20.42 -25.77
C ASP A 154 -4.35 19.25 -25.06
N ILE A 155 -5.62 19.45 -24.64
CA ILE A 155 -6.37 18.46 -23.87
C ILE A 155 -7.09 17.50 -24.82
N ILE A 156 -6.86 16.21 -24.67
CA ILE A 156 -7.44 15.17 -25.52
C ILE A 156 -8.68 14.59 -24.84
N ARG A 157 -9.82 14.61 -25.53
CA ARG A 157 -11.06 13.98 -25.06
C ARG A 157 -11.08 12.52 -25.50
N ALA A 158 -11.26 11.58 -24.58
CA ALA A 158 -11.17 10.16 -24.85
C ALA A 158 -12.23 9.33 -24.09
N SER A 159 -12.43 8.12 -24.56
CA SER A 159 -13.18 7.08 -23.88
C SER A 159 -12.45 5.75 -23.99
N GLY A 160 -11.90 5.26 -22.90
CA GLY A 160 -11.32 3.92 -22.81
C GLY A 160 -12.34 2.82 -23.12
N LYS A 161 -13.64 3.05 -22.88
CA LYS A 161 -14.70 2.09 -23.16
C LYS A 161 -15.00 1.97 -24.67
N THR A 162 -15.08 3.09 -25.38
CA THR A 162 -15.45 3.12 -26.82
C THR A 162 -14.26 3.16 -27.75
N GLY A 163 -13.08 3.53 -27.25
CA GLY A 163 -11.86 3.73 -28.06
C GLY A 163 -11.77 5.11 -28.72
N ALA A 164 -12.73 6.02 -28.46
CA ALA A 164 -12.66 7.39 -28.96
C ALA A 164 -11.45 8.12 -28.36
N GLY A 165 -10.75 8.93 -29.20
CA GLY A 165 -9.58 9.71 -28.78
C GLY A 165 -8.28 8.93 -28.66
N VAL A 166 -8.29 7.60 -28.84
CA VAL A 166 -7.08 6.76 -28.74
C VAL A 166 -6.05 7.06 -29.83
N PRO A 167 -6.44 7.24 -31.10
CA PRO A 167 -5.50 7.66 -32.16
C PRO A 167 -4.82 8.99 -31.83
N GLU A 168 -5.58 9.97 -31.33
CA GLU A 168 -5.10 11.30 -30.97
C GLU A 168 -4.11 11.23 -29.81
N ILE A 169 -4.34 10.34 -28.84
CA ILE A 169 -3.40 10.10 -27.73
C ILE A 169 -2.09 9.52 -28.27
N LEU A 170 -2.13 8.50 -29.13
CA LEU A 170 -0.93 7.90 -29.72
C LEU A 170 -0.15 8.91 -30.58
N GLN A 171 -0.85 9.74 -31.35
CA GLN A 171 -0.23 10.84 -32.09
C GLN A 171 0.46 11.82 -31.16
N ALA A 172 -0.22 12.28 -30.10
CA ALA A 172 0.35 13.20 -29.13
C ALA A 172 1.57 12.62 -28.40
N ILE A 173 1.57 11.31 -28.08
CA ILE A 173 2.74 10.63 -27.50
C ILE A 173 3.95 10.74 -28.46
N VAL A 174 3.76 10.46 -29.74
CA VAL A 174 4.84 10.52 -30.74
C VAL A 174 5.36 11.95 -30.91
N GLU A 175 4.46 12.93 -31.00
CA GLU A 175 4.80 14.32 -31.29
C GLU A 175 5.35 15.09 -30.09
N ARG A 176 4.79 14.86 -28.89
CA ARG A 176 5.08 15.69 -27.69
C ARG A 176 6.08 15.04 -26.75
N VAL A 177 6.01 13.71 -26.52
CA VAL A 177 6.96 13.06 -25.60
C VAL A 177 8.36 13.11 -26.23
N PRO A 178 9.37 13.68 -25.55
CA PRO A 178 10.71 13.75 -26.10
C PRO A 178 11.34 12.35 -26.21
N ALA A 179 12.22 12.19 -27.18
CA ALA A 179 13.05 10.99 -27.26
C ALA A 179 14.00 10.92 -26.06
N PRO A 180 14.31 9.70 -25.55
CA PRO A 180 15.25 9.54 -24.44
C PRO A 180 16.63 10.13 -24.81
N LYS A 181 17.27 10.76 -23.82
CA LYS A 181 18.61 11.35 -23.96
C LYS A 181 19.66 10.35 -23.48
N GLY A 182 20.86 10.41 -24.05
CA GLY A 182 22.00 9.59 -23.65
C GLY A 182 22.96 9.31 -24.80
N ASP A 183 24.08 8.68 -24.48
CA ASP A 183 25.12 8.33 -25.45
C ASP A 183 25.31 6.80 -25.50
N LYS A 184 25.10 6.22 -26.69
CA LYS A 184 25.27 4.78 -26.94
C LYS A 184 26.73 4.31 -26.75
N ASN A 185 27.70 5.21 -26.94
CA ASN A 185 29.14 4.90 -26.84
C ASN A 185 29.72 5.16 -25.45
N ALA A 186 28.95 5.74 -24.55
CA ALA A 186 29.38 5.94 -23.15
C ALA A 186 29.40 4.62 -22.37
N PRO A 187 30.06 4.54 -21.22
CA PRO A 187 29.95 3.41 -20.31
C PRO A 187 28.50 3.10 -19.96
N LEU A 188 28.19 1.81 -19.80
CA LEU A 188 26.84 1.36 -19.46
C LEU A 188 26.34 2.00 -18.17
N GLN A 189 25.16 2.58 -18.24
CA GLN A 189 24.35 3.00 -17.10
C GLN A 189 22.91 2.56 -17.34
N ALA A 190 22.45 1.55 -16.61
CA ALA A 190 21.06 1.12 -16.66
C ALA A 190 20.44 1.23 -15.27
N LEU A 191 19.34 1.98 -15.15
CA LEU A 191 18.59 2.16 -13.91
C LEU A 191 17.62 1.01 -13.71
N ILE A 192 17.70 0.32 -12.59
CA ILE A 192 16.73 -0.71 -12.20
C ILE A 192 15.51 0.02 -11.59
N PHE A 193 14.36 -0.03 -12.25
CA PHE A 193 13.15 0.58 -11.73
C PHE A 193 12.18 -0.42 -11.08
N ASP A 194 12.29 -1.73 -11.41
CA ASP A 194 11.51 -2.80 -10.77
C ASP A 194 12.23 -4.15 -10.87
N SER A 195 11.70 -5.17 -10.17
CA SER A 195 12.18 -6.55 -10.27
C SER A 195 11.04 -7.57 -10.09
N ILE A 196 11.18 -8.72 -10.76
CA ILE A 196 10.22 -9.82 -10.72
C ILE A 196 10.95 -11.09 -10.32
N PHE A 197 10.46 -11.79 -9.32
CA PHE A 197 11.00 -13.12 -8.98
C PHE A 197 10.33 -14.20 -9.82
N ASN A 198 11.16 -15.03 -10.44
CA ASN A 198 10.73 -16.22 -11.14
C ASN A 198 11.43 -17.46 -10.55
N SER A 199 10.68 -18.48 -10.16
CA SER A 199 11.21 -19.67 -9.48
C SER A 199 12.25 -20.44 -10.30
N PHE A 200 12.24 -20.32 -11.63
CA PHE A 200 13.16 -21.01 -12.54
C PHE A 200 14.34 -20.14 -12.98
N ARG A 201 14.09 -18.84 -13.21
CA ARG A 201 15.07 -17.90 -13.76
C ARG A 201 15.74 -17.01 -12.70
N GLY A 202 15.28 -17.07 -11.46
CA GLY A 202 15.71 -16.15 -10.40
C GLY A 202 15.07 -14.77 -10.53
N ILE A 203 15.79 -13.74 -10.10
CA ILE A 203 15.32 -12.34 -10.16
C ILE A 203 15.53 -11.80 -11.57
N ILE A 204 14.47 -11.31 -12.16
CA ILE A 204 14.45 -10.61 -13.43
C ILE A 204 14.41 -9.12 -13.11
N THR A 205 15.47 -8.39 -13.45
CA THR A 205 15.55 -6.95 -13.21
C THR A 205 14.98 -6.19 -14.40
N LEU A 206 14.04 -5.28 -14.13
CA LEU A 206 13.50 -4.36 -15.13
C LEU A 206 14.33 -3.09 -15.10
N CYS A 207 14.84 -2.70 -16.26
CA CYS A 207 15.74 -1.56 -16.34
C CYS A 207 15.48 -0.66 -17.55
N LYS A 208 15.87 0.60 -17.39
CA LYS A 208 16.02 1.58 -18.48
C LYS A 208 17.49 1.83 -18.71
N VAL A 209 17.95 1.63 -19.94
CA VAL A 209 19.33 1.95 -20.34
C VAL A 209 19.45 3.46 -20.60
N THR A 210 20.13 4.18 -19.72
CA THR A 210 20.35 5.63 -19.85
C THR A 210 21.53 5.92 -20.77
N ASN A 211 22.63 5.20 -20.60
CA ASN A 211 23.82 5.32 -21.45
C ASN A 211 24.39 3.94 -21.79
N GLY A 212 25.10 3.86 -22.90
CA GLY A 212 25.80 2.65 -23.31
C GLY A 212 24.86 1.59 -23.91
N THR A 213 25.32 0.37 -23.89
CA THR A 213 24.61 -0.81 -24.43
C THR A 213 24.96 -2.02 -23.57
N ILE A 214 23.99 -2.86 -23.27
CA ILE A 214 24.18 -4.14 -22.60
C ILE A 214 23.83 -5.29 -23.54
N ARG A 215 24.66 -6.33 -23.57
CA ARG A 215 24.47 -7.52 -24.41
C ARG A 215 24.35 -8.78 -23.57
N LYS A 216 23.72 -9.77 -24.16
CA LYS A 216 23.74 -11.12 -23.60
C LYS A 216 25.19 -11.59 -23.42
N GLY A 217 25.52 -12.06 -22.22
CA GLY A 217 26.85 -12.55 -21.84
C GLY A 217 27.81 -11.48 -21.31
N ASP A 218 27.41 -10.21 -21.27
CA ASP A 218 28.22 -9.16 -20.67
C ASP A 218 28.36 -9.37 -19.15
N LYS A 219 29.55 -9.06 -18.62
CA LYS A 219 29.80 -9.03 -17.18
C LYS A 219 29.39 -7.68 -16.61
N VAL A 220 28.42 -7.72 -15.71
CA VAL A 220 27.81 -6.53 -15.14
C VAL A 220 28.01 -6.45 -13.63
N LYS A 221 28.04 -5.22 -13.14
CA LYS A 221 28.13 -4.89 -11.71
C LYS A 221 26.96 -4.03 -11.31
N PHE A 222 26.36 -4.37 -10.19
CA PHE A 222 25.34 -3.59 -9.50
C PHE A 222 26.07 -2.62 -8.56
N VAL A 223 25.98 -1.32 -8.82
CA VAL A 223 26.87 -0.33 -8.21
C VAL A 223 26.65 -0.20 -6.70
N GLN A 224 25.40 -0.16 -6.23
CA GLN A 224 25.08 0.00 -4.80
C GLN A 224 25.36 -1.25 -3.98
N THR A 225 25.03 -2.43 -4.53
CA THR A 225 25.23 -3.70 -3.82
C THR A 225 26.64 -4.22 -4.00
N GLY A 226 27.37 -3.75 -5.02
CA GLY A 226 28.72 -4.18 -5.36
C GLY A 226 28.81 -5.59 -5.95
N MET A 227 27.65 -6.24 -6.19
CA MET A 227 27.58 -7.62 -6.70
C MET A 227 27.85 -7.65 -8.20
N GLU A 228 28.47 -8.73 -8.65
CA GLU A 228 28.92 -8.94 -10.04
C GLU A 228 28.27 -10.20 -10.59
N TYR A 229 27.74 -10.13 -11.82
CA TYR A 229 27.02 -11.20 -12.49
C TYR A 229 27.26 -11.19 -14.00
N ASP A 230 26.93 -12.29 -14.64
CA ASP A 230 26.81 -12.36 -16.10
C ASP A 230 25.36 -12.01 -16.50
N ALA A 231 25.17 -11.24 -17.55
CA ALA A 231 23.85 -10.97 -18.13
C ALA A 231 23.47 -12.18 -19.02
N ASP A 232 22.89 -13.22 -18.42
CA ASP A 232 22.56 -14.46 -19.11
C ASP A 232 21.58 -14.24 -20.27
N GLU A 233 20.63 -13.32 -20.06
CA GLU A 233 19.65 -12.93 -21.06
C GLU A 233 19.30 -11.45 -20.89
N VAL A 234 19.15 -10.75 -22.00
CA VAL A 234 18.56 -9.38 -22.07
C VAL A 234 17.42 -9.38 -23.08
N GLY A 235 16.45 -8.50 -22.87
CA GLY A 235 15.30 -8.45 -23.77
C GLY A 235 14.31 -7.37 -23.42
N VAL A 236 13.20 -7.34 -24.13
CA VAL A 236 12.11 -6.39 -23.96
C VAL A 236 10.84 -7.08 -23.49
N LEU A 237 10.00 -6.32 -22.80
CA LEU A 237 8.71 -6.77 -22.30
C LEU A 237 7.64 -6.39 -23.32
N LYS A 238 7.07 -7.39 -23.99
CA LYS A 238 5.78 -7.32 -24.66
C LYS A 238 4.76 -7.98 -23.74
N MET A 239 3.71 -8.60 -24.25
CA MET A 239 2.85 -9.46 -23.41
C MET A 239 3.63 -10.63 -22.80
N GLU A 240 4.71 -11.01 -23.43
CA GLU A 240 5.70 -11.98 -22.95
C GLU A 240 7.09 -11.38 -23.04
N MET A 241 8.01 -11.90 -22.25
CA MET A 241 9.42 -11.56 -22.37
C MET A 241 9.97 -11.99 -23.73
N LYS A 242 10.53 -11.04 -24.50
CA LYS A 242 11.14 -11.30 -25.80
C LYS A 242 12.64 -11.05 -25.72
N PRO A 243 13.46 -12.13 -25.76
CA PRO A 243 14.91 -11.99 -25.76
C PRO A 243 15.41 -11.16 -26.95
N LYS A 244 16.41 -10.32 -26.69
CA LYS A 244 17.17 -9.54 -27.68
C LYS A 244 18.65 -9.83 -27.52
N ASN A 245 19.44 -9.50 -28.56
CA ASN A 245 20.89 -9.62 -28.47
C ASN A 245 21.50 -8.50 -27.63
N GLU A 246 20.90 -7.31 -27.68
CA GLU A 246 21.35 -6.12 -26.95
C GLU A 246 20.17 -5.22 -26.58
N LEU A 247 20.36 -4.45 -25.49
CA LEU A 247 19.58 -3.27 -25.13
C LEU A 247 20.48 -2.05 -25.22
N SER A 248 20.04 -1.02 -25.91
CA SER A 248 20.79 0.22 -26.15
C SER A 248 20.18 1.40 -25.38
N THR A 249 20.91 2.49 -25.34
CA THR A 249 20.50 3.77 -24.76
C THR A 249 19.05 4.15 -25.15
N GLY A 250 18.24 4.47 -24.15
CA GLY A 250 16.84 4.83 -24.27
C GLY A 250 15.86 3.64 -24.22
N GLU A 251 16.33 2.41 -24.37
CA GLU A 251 15.46 1.24 -24.32
C GLU A 251 15.10 0.86 -22.89
N VAL A 252 13.85 0.44 -22.72
CA VAL A 252 13.31 -0.20 -21.51
C VAL A 252 13.26 -1.70 -21.77
N GLY A 253 13.76 -2.48 -20.82
CA GLY A 253 13.80 -3.93 -20.96
C GLY A 253 14.13 -4.65 -19.67
N TYR A 254 14.57 -5.90 -19.80
CA TYR A 254 14.92 -6.74 -18.65
C TYR A 254 16.32 -7.35 -18.80
N ILE A 255 16.89 -7.69 -17.64
CA ILE A 255 18.13 -8.44 -17.51
C ILE A 255 17.87 -9.63 -16.60
N ILE A 256 18.31 -10.83 -17.02
CA ILE A 256 18.32 -12.05 -16.23
C ILE A 256 19.77 -12.42 -15.94
N SER A 257 20.11 -12.59 -14.66
CA SER A 257 21.48 -12.88 -14.20
C SER A 257 21.51 -14.03 -13.19
N GLY A 258 20.47 -14.87 -13.14
CA GLY A 258 20.40 -16.03 -12.26
C GLY A 258 20.42 -15.71 -10.75
N ILE A 259 20.16 -14.49 -10.35
CA ILE A 259 20.20 -14.01 -8.97
C ILE A 259 19.03 -14.63 -8.19
N LYS A 260 19.31 -15.22 -7.03
CA LYS A 260 18.31 -15.90 -6.20
C LYS A 260 17.96 -15.20 -4.90
N ASN A 261 18.77 -14.23 -4.49
CA ASN A 261 18.63 -13.53 -3.22
C ASN A 261 18.23 -12.07 -3.44
N ALA A 262 17.08 -11.67 -2.89
CA ALA A 262 16.57 -10.30 -3.02
C ALA A 262 17.52 -9.22 -2.51
N ARG A 263 18.37 -9.53 -1.55
CA ARG A 263 19.31 -8.56 -0.97
C ARG A 263 20.43 -8.14 -1.94
N GLU A 264 20.61 -8.90 -3.01
CA GLU A 264 21.65 -8.69 -4.02
C GLU A 264 21.21 -7.74 -5.14
N VAL A 265 19.89 -7.49 -5.25
CA VAL A 265 19.30 -6.53 -6.20
C VAL A 265 18.51 -5.50 -5.43
N LYS A 266 18.79 -4.24 -5.68
CA LYS A 266 18.01 -3.12 -5.13
C LYS A 266 17.37 -2.35 -6.28
N VAL A 267 16.10 -2.08 -6.14
CA VAL A 267 15.42 -1.14 -7.04
C VAL A 267 16.01 0.25 -6.81
N GLY A 268 16.33 0.96 -7.89
CA GLY A 268 17.09 2.21 -7.86
C GLY A 268 18.61 2.04 -7.99
N ASP A 269 19.09 0.79 -8.07
CA ASP A 269 20.51 0.55 -8.34
C ASP A 269 20.86 0.79 -9.82
N THR A 270 22.11 1.06 -10.08
CA THR A 270 22.67 1.23 -11.41
C THR A 270 23.44 0.00 -11.83
N VAL A 271 23.13 -0.55 -13.00
CA VAL A 271 23.91 -1.62 -13.63
C VAL A 271 24.93 -1.01 -14.56
N THR A 272 26.19 -1.45 -14.45
CA THR A 272 27.33 -1.04 -15.30
C THR A 272 28.17 -2.25 -15.69
N HIS A 273 29.07 -2.09 -16.67
CA HIS A 273 30.03 -3.14 -17.01
C HIS A 273 31.15 -3.22 -15.97
N ILE A 274 31.70 -4.42 -15.74
CA ILE A 274 32.86 -4.62 -14.85
C ILE A 274 34.11 -4.02 -15.46
N ASP A 275 34.34 -4.25 -16.76
CA ASP A 275 35.56 -3.84 -17.46
C ASP A 275 35.63 -2.33 -17.76
N HIS A 276 34.44 -1.70 -17.94
CA HIS A 276 34.30 -0.27 -18.22
C HIS A 276 33.18 0.32 -17.36
N PRO A 277 33.39 0.46 -16.04
CA PRO A 277 32.39 0.95 -15.13
C PRO A 277 32.09 2.43 -15.38
N CYS A 278 30.83 2.83 -15.13
CA CYS A 278 30.45 4.24 -15.14
C CYS A 278 31.12 5.00 -13.96
N GLU A 279 31.45 6.26 -14.18
CA GLU A 279 32.06 7.11 -13.14
C GLU A 279 31.10 7.43 -11.99
N LYS A 280 29.81 7.60 -12.30
CA LYS A 280 28.77 7.92 -11.33
C LYS A 280 27.58 6.99 -11.51
N ALA A 281 27.01 6.55 -10.40
CA ALA A 281 25.69 5.90 -10.43
C ALA A 281 24.62 6.92 -10.82
N ILE A 282 23.52 6.43 -11.43
CA ILE A 282 22.30 7.24 -11.59
C ILE A 282 21.75 7.52 -10.19
N GLU A 283 21.23 8.71 -9.96
CA GLU A 283 20.55 9.00 -8.70
C GLU A 283 19.41 7.99 -8.52
N GLY A 284 19.55 7.18 -7.49
CA GLY A 284 18.60 6.13 -7.17
C GLY A 284 17.39 6.69 -6.42
N PHE A 285 16.41 5.81 -6.21
CA PHE A 285 15.21 6.16 -5.44
C PHE A 285 15.53 6.27 -3.96
N GLN A 286 14.84 7.17 -3.27
CA GLN A 286 14.87 7.20 -1.82
C GLN A 286 14.29 5.89 -1.27
N LEU A 287 14.96 5.30 -0.27
CA LEU A 287 14.44 4.14 0.42
C LEU A 287 13.16 4.53 1.17
N VAL A 288 12.05 3.94 0.79
CA VAL A 288 10.80 4.14 1.51
C VAL A 288 10.85 3.36 2.81
N LYS A 289 10.61 4.06 3.90
CA LYS A 289 10.46 3.43 5.21
C LYS A 289 9.01 3.01 5.40
N PRO A 290 8.76 1.77 5.82
CA PRO A 290 7.42 1.38 6.23
C PRO A 290 6.91 2.29 7.35
N MET A 291 5.62 2.60 7.32
CA MET A 291 5.00 3.49 8.30
C MET A 291 3.94 2.80 9.13
N VAL A 292 3.39 1.70 8.63
CA VAL A 292 2.41 0.87 9.33
C VAL A 292 3.03 -0.49 9.63
N PHE A 293 2.93 -0.92 10.87
CA PHE A 293 3.53 -2.16 11.35
C PHE A 293 2.46 -3.05 11.98
N ALA A 294 2.45 -4.33 11.59
CA ALA A 294 1.60 -5.34 12.23
C ALA A 294 2.39 -6.64 12.43
N GLY A 295 2.04 -7.38 13.47
CA GLY A 295 2.51 -8.75 13.65
C GLY A 295 1.71 -9.68 12.73
N VAL A 296 2.40 -10.57 12.03
CA VAL A 296 1.80 -11.60 11.17
C VAL A 296 2.18 -12.97 11.73
N TYR A 297 1.19 -13.76 12.11
CA TYR A 297 1.37 -15.04 12.78
C TYR A 297 0.65 -16.14 12.01
N PRO A 298 1.24 -17.33 11.85
CA PRO A 298 0.55 -18.45 11.26
C PRO A 298 -0.56 -18.95 12.21
N ILE A 299 -1.67 -19.45 11.66
CA ILE A 299 -2.74 -20.07 12.48
C ILE A 299 -2.23 -21.36 13.13
N ASP A 300 -1.52 -22.20 12.38
CA ASP A 300 -0.81 -23.36 12.92
C ASP A 300 0.64 -22.98 13.24
N PRO A 301 1.08 -23.09 14.50
CA PRO A 301 2.47 -22.80 14.89
C PRO A 301 3.53 -23.59 14.11
N ASN A 302 3.18 -24.75 13.54
CA ASN A 302 4.08 -25.56 12.71
C ASN A 302 4.40 -24.91 11.37
N ASP A 303 3.57 -23.97 10.91
CA ASP A 303 3.74 -23.26 9.65
C ASP A 303 4.67 -22.03 9.73
N TYR A 304 5.36 -21.81 10.85
CA TYR A 304 6.27 -20.68 11.02
C TYR A 304 7.35 -20.59 9.91
N GLU A 305 8.01 -21.70 9.59
CA GLU A 305 9.04 -21.73 8.54
C GLU A 305 8.43 -21.57 7.13
N ASN A 306 7.22 -22.07 6.90
CA ASN A 306 6.49 -21.87 5.65
C ASN A 306 6.10 -20.40 5.48
N LEU A 307 5.64 -19.75 6.55
CA LEU A 307 5.32 -18.31 6.56
C LEU A 307 6.57 -17.48 6.27
N ARG A 308 7.71 -17.83 6.89
CA ARG A 308 8.99 -17.17 6.62
C ARG A 308 9.37 -17.23 5.14
N ALA A 309 9.33 -18.44 4.57
CA ALA A 309 9.65 -18.65 3.16
C ALA A 309 8.68 -17.89 2.22
N SER A 310 7.40 -17.78 2.60
CA SER A 310 6.39 -17.03 1.85
C SER A 310 6.65 -15.53 1.90
N LEU A 311 6.96 -14.98 3.08
CA LEU A 311 7.32 -13.56 3.24
C LEU A 311 8.63 -13.22 2.49
N GLU A 312 9.63 -14.09 2.51
CA GLU A 312 10.85 -13.93 1.73
C GLU A 312 10.56 -13.86 0.22
N LYS A 313 9.67 -14.71 -0.29
CA LYS A 313 9.25 -14.68 -1.71
C LYS A 313 8.44 -13.43 -2.04
N LEU A 314 7.54 -12.99 -1.15
CA LEU A 314 6.80 -11.74 -1.34
C LEU A 314 7.73 -10.54 -1.40
N GLN A 315 8.73 -10.48 -0.50
CA GLN A 315 9.72 -9.41 -0.47
C GLN A 315 10.56 -9.32 -1.74
N LEU A 316 10.76 -10.45 -2.46
CA LEU A 316 11.43 -10.45 -3.77
C LEU A 316 10.64 -9.68 -4.83
N ASN A 317 9.31 -9.68 -4.74
CA ASN A 317 8.42 -9.00 -5.66
C ASN A 317 7.95 -7.63 -5.15
N ASP A 318 8.18 -7.35 -3.88
CA ASP A 318 7.74 -6.13 -3.20
C ASP A 318 8.84 -5.65 -2.25
N ALA A 319 9.69 -4.77 -2.76
CA ALA A 319 10.83 -4.23 -2.03
C ALA A 319 10.43 -3.33 -0.84
N SER A 320 9.17 -2.90 -0.76
CA SER A 320 8.64 -2.08 0.33
C SER A 320 8.27 -2.90 1.56
N LEU A 321 8.00 -4.20 1.40
CA LEU A 321 7.70 -5.11 2.50
C LEU A 321 8.96 -5.38 3.31
N THR A 322 8.91 -5.06 4.60
CA THR A 322 9.95 -5.43 5.57
C THR A 322 9.40 -6.39 6.60
N PHE A 323 10.21 -7.33 7.08
CA PHE A 323 9.80 -8.21 8.17
C PHE A 323 10.98 -8.63 9.03
N SER A 324 10.69 -8.86 10.30
CA SER A 324 11.64 -9.36 11.30
C SER A 324 10.95 -10.37 12.23
N PRO A 325 11.66 -11.38 12.75
CA PRO A 325 11.10 -12.32 13.70
C PRO A 325 10.50 -11.61 14.91
N GLU A 326 9.32 -12.07 15.33
CA GLU A 326 8.64 -11.59 16.53
C GLU A 326 8.01 -12.77 17.27
N SER A 327 7.82 -12.62 18.58
CA SER A 327 7.10 -13.58 19.41
C SER A 327 6.01 -12.88 20.20
N SER A 328 4.84 -13.49 20.26
CA SER A 328 3.69 -13.07 21.06
C SER A 328 3.39 -14.14 22.11
N GLN A 329 3.07 -13.73 23.34
CA GLN A 329 2.64 -14.66 24.38
C GLN A 329 1.31 -15.35 24.02
N ALA A 330 0.46 -14.63 23.27
CA ALA A 330 -0.86 -15.13 22.87
C ALA A 330 -0.82 -15.96 21.58
N LEU A 331 0.02 -15.60 20.60
CA LEU A 331 0.01 -16.16 19.23
C LEU A 331 1.25 -17.01 18.90
N GLY A 332 2.26 -17.03 19.77
CA GLY A 332 3.50 -17.78 19.54
C GLY A 332 4.49 -17.03 18.65
N PHE A 333 5.20 -17.77 17.79
CA PHE A 333 6.19 -17.21 16.88
C PHE A 333 5.56 -16.71 15.60
N GLY A 334 6.01 -15.55 15.12
CA GLY A 334 5.56 -14.89 13.90
C GLY A 334 6.56 -13.85 13.43
N PHE A 335 6.08 -12.87 12.68
CA PHE A 335 6.92 -11.81 12.13
C PHE A 335 6.27 -10.45 12.34
N ARG A 336 7.07 -9.45 12.74
CA ARG A 336 6.71 -8.05 12.66
C ARG A 336 6.95 -7.58 11.24
N CYS A 337 5.87 -7.27 10.53
CA CYS A 337 5.92 -6.79 9.16
C CYS A 337 5.69 -5.28 9.12
N GLY A 338 6.42 -4.61 8.24
CA GLY A 338 6.26 -3.19 7.93
C GLY A 338 5.65 -3.02 6.55
N PHE A 339 4.67 -2.13 6.45
CA PHE A 339 3.86 -1.85 5.27
C PHE A 339 3.84 -0.36 4.97
N LEU A 340 3.57 0.01 3.71
CA LEU A 340 3.40 1.40 3.30
C LEU A 340 2.12 2.02 3.86
N GLY A 341 1.04 1.24 3.92
CA GLY A 341 -0.27 1.63 4.42
C GLY A 341 -1.16 0.44 4.70
N LEU A 342 -2.44 0.69 5.00
CA LEU A 342 -3.41 -0.38 5.27
C LEU A 342 -3.73 -1.22 4.05
N LEU A 343 -3.95 -0.60 2.89
CA LEU A 343 -4.25 -1.32 1.67
C LEU A 343 -3.10 -2.26 1.30
N HIS A 344 -1.86 -1.80 1.46
CA HIS A 344 -0.69 -2.64 1.27
C HIS A 344 -0.70 -3.85 2.22
N MET A 345 -1.01 -3.65 3.50
CA MET A 345 -1.13 -4.74 4.49
C MET A 345 -2.21 -5.76 4.09
N GLU A 346 -3.38 -5.29 3.67
CA GLU A 346 -4.48 -6.18 3.23
C GLU A 346 -4.09 -6.98 1.99
N ILE A 347 -3.41 -6.35 1.02
CA ILE A 347 -2.94 -7.01 -0.19
C ILE A 347 -1.92 -8.10 0.14
N ILE A 348 -0.94 -7.81 1.00
CA ILE A 348 0.05 -8.81 1.43
C ILE A 348 -0.64 -9.98 2.15
N GLN A 349 -1.63 -9.72 2.99
CA GLN A 349 -2.41 -10.76 3.67
C GLN A 349 -3.17 -11.65 2.66
N GLU A 350 -3.87 -11.05 1.70
CA GLU A 350 -4.59 -11.80 0.67
C GLU A 350 -3.64 -12.58 -0.26
N ARG A 351 -2.47 -12.05 -0.56
CA ARG A 351 -1.44 -12.75 -1.33
C ARG A 351 -0.86 -13.95 -0.57
N LEU A 352 -0.65 -13.84 0.76
CA LEU A 352 -0.25 -14.97 1.59
C LEU A 352 -1.28 -16.10 1.52
N ASP A 353 -2.57 -15.77 1.59
CA ASP A 353 -3.65 -16.75 1.48
C ASP A 353 -3.71 -17.37 0.07
N ARG A 354 -3.82 -16.55 -0.98
CA ARG A 354 -4.09 -17.01 -2.36
C ARG A 354 -2.89 -17.64 -3.06
N GLU A 355 -1.70 -17.02 -2.93
CA GLU A 355 -0.49 -17.47 -3.65
C GLU A 355 0.25 -18.58 -2.89
N PHE A 356 0.20 -18.57 -1.56
CA PHE A 356 0.97 -19.48 -0.70
C PHE A 356 0.10 -20.42 0.14
N ASN A 357 -1.23 -20.30 0.06
CA ASN A 357 -2.19 -21.05 0.88
C ASN A 357 -1.84 -20.97 2.39
N MET A 358 -1.47 -19.75 2.82
CA MET A 358 -0.99 -19.45 4.16
C MET A 358 -2.02 -18.60 4.92
N ASP A 359 -2.80 -19.25 5.77
CA ASP A 359 -3.73 -18.57 6.68
C ASP A 359 -2.96 -17.90 7.82
N VAL A 360 -3.11 -16.58 7.95
CA VAL A 360 -2.41 -15.79 8.96
C VAL A 360 -3.33 -14.98 9.85
N ILE A 361 -2.87 -14.70 11.06
CA ILE A 361 -3.47 -13.73 11.99
C ILE A 361 -2.63 -12.47 11.95
N THR A 362 -3.25 -11.34 11.61
CA THR A 362 -2.62 -10.02 11.71
C THR A 362 -3.04 -9.32 13.00
N THR A 363 -2.08 -8.71 13.70
CA THR A 363 -2.36 -7.90 14.89
C THR A 363 -2.87 -6.52 14.49
N VAL A 364 -3.34 -5.75 15.48
CA VAL A 364 -3.72 -4.34 15.26
C VAL A 364 -2.54 -3.58 14.67
N PRO A 365 -2.70 -2.89 13.53
CA PRO A 365 -1.64 -2.08 12.95
C PRO A 365 -1.29 -0.92 13.85
N ASN A 366 0.00 -0.66 13.96
CA ASN A 366 0.57 0.47 14.69
C ASN A 366 1.48 1.25 13.76
N VAL A 367 1.65 2.55 14.04
CA VAL A 367 2.64 3.37 13.35
C VAL A 367 3.99 3.32 14.07
N SER A 368 5.02 3.86 13.44
CA SER A 368 6.33 4.04 14.08
C SER A 368 6.28 5.22 15.05
N TYR A 369 6.76 5.03 16.27
CA TYR A 369 6.88 6.07 17.29
C TYR A 369 8.34 6.29 17.65
N MET A 370 8.74 7.54 17.89
CA MET A 370 10.05 7.87 18.46
C MET A 370 9.90 8.05 19.96
N VAL A 371 10.56 7.21 20.73
CA VAL A 371 10.53 7.26 22.20
C VAL A 371 11.86 7.83 22.70
N TYR A 372 11.80 8.91 23.45
CA TYR A 372 12.95 9.53 24.08
C TYR A 372 13.00 9.17 25.54
N ASP A 373 14.16 8.72 26.00
CA ASP A 373 14.39 8.45 27.41
C ASP A 373 14.93 9.69 28.14
N LYS A 374 14.98 9.62 29.46
CA LYS A 374 15.50 10.70 30.32
C LYS A 374 17.00 10.96 30.17
N LEU A 375 17.72 10.10 29.45
CA LEU A 375 19.14 10.26 29.14
C LEU A 375 19.35 10.97 27.80
N GLY A 376 18.26 11.24 27.07
CA GLY A 376 18.29 11.87 25.73
C GLY A 376 18.55 10.90 24.59
N GLU A 377 18.52 9.58 24.84
CA GLU A 377 18.59 8.58 23.79
C GLU A 377 17.21 8.40 23.15
N SER A 378 17.18 8.29 21.82
CA SER A 378 15.95 8.02 21.08
C SER A 378 15.91 6.60 20.53
N LYS A 379 14.73 5.98 20.62
CA LYS A 379 14.48 4.63 20.10
C LYS A 379 13.20 4.63 19.27
N GLU A 380 13.29 4.07 18.08
CA GLU A 380 12.12 3.82 17.26
C GLU A 380 11.38 2.56 17.76
N VAL A 381 10.07 2.70 18.00
CA VAL A 381 9.22 1.64 18.55
C VAL A 381 8.02 1.41 17.63
N HIS A 382 7.89 0.21 17.10
CA HIS A 382 6.80 -0.21 16.20
C HIS A 382 5.76 -1.10 16.89
N ASN A 383 6.09 -1.61 18.09
CA ASN A 383 5.24 -2.50 18.85
C ASN A 383 5.02 -1.93 20.26
N PRO A 384 3.76 -1.78 20.72
CA PRO A 384 3.47 -1.33 22.08
C PRO A 384 4.14 -2.16 23.19
N SER A 385 4.41 -3.45 22.92
CA SER A 385 5.13 -4.32 23.85
C SER A 385 6.62 -3.99 23.99
N GLY A 386 7.19 -3.27 23.03
CA GLY A 386 8.58 -2.81 23.05
C GLY A 386 8.81 -1.46 23.74
N LEU A 387 7.75 -0.85 24.30
CA LEU A 387 7.87 0.40 25.07
C LEU A 387 8.69 0.17 26.35
N PRO A 388 9.61 1.08 26.68
CA PRO A 388 10.27 1.11 27.98
C PRO A 388 9.26 1.33 29.11
N GLU A 389 9.71 1.09 30.35
CA GLU A 389 8.92 1.42 31.53
C GLU A 389 8.53 2.91 31.52
N PRO A 390 7.28 3.29 31.85
CA PRO A 390 6.81 4.68 31.78
C PRO A 390 7.67 5.67 32.57
N THR A 391 8.34 5.20 33.62
CA THR A 391 9.23 5.99 34.47
C THR A 391 10.53 6.39 33.77
N MET A 392 10.94 5.67 32.72
CA MET A 392 12.15 5.92 31.95
C MET A 392 11.89 6.81 30.73
N ILE A 393 10.63 6.95 30.31
CA ILE A 393 10.25 7.76 29.14
C ILE A 393 10.21 9.24 29.56
N GLU A 394 10.85 10.08 28.76
CA GLU A 394 10.73 11.53 28.84
C GLU A 394 9.51 12.01 28.05
N HIS A 395 9.47 11.67 26.75
CA HIS A 395 8.33 11.93 25.86
C HIS A 395 8.30 10.95 24.69
N ILE A 396 7.16 10.90 24.01
CA ILE A 396 6.96 10.10 22.81
C ILE A 396 6.55 11.03 21.69
N GLU A 397 7.14 10.85 20.51
CA GLU A 397 6.74 11.54 19.30
C GLU A 397 6.00 10.58 18.37
N GLU A 398 4.92 11.08 17.78
CA GLU A 398 4.14 10.37 16.76
C GLU A 398 4.30 11.03 15.38
N PRO A 399 4.22 10.25 14.29
CA PRO A 399 4.32 10.78 12.94
C PRO A 399 3.06 11.56 12.57
N TYR A 400 3.26 12.77 12.07
CA TYR A 400 2.22 13.61 11.48
C TYR A 400 2.31 13.58 9.97
N ILE A 401 1.16 13.59 9.34
CA ILE A 401 1.01 13.70 7.89
C ILE A 401 0.45 15.06 7.52
N LYS A 402 0.85 15.54 6.35
CA LYS A 402 0.16 16.60 5.65
C LYS A 402 -0.84 15.96 4.70
N ALA A 403 -2.12 16.06 5.03
CA ALA A 403 -3.23 15.47 4.32
C ALA A 403 -3.88 16.50 3.40
N SER A 404 -4.09 16.16 2.13
CA SER A 404 -4.86 16.93 1.15
C SER A 404 -6.19 16.23 0.88
N ILE A 405 -7.29 16.94 1.09
CA ILE A 405 -8.65 16.44 0.86
C ILE A 405 -9.32 17.36 -0.14
N ILE A 406 -9.63 16.85 -1.34
CA ILE A 406 -10.40 17.59 -2.33
C ILE A 406 -11.86 17.15 -2.27
N THR A 407 -12.76 18.10 -2.13
CA THR A 407 -14.19 17.85 -1.98
C THR A 407 -15.04 19.01 -2.52
N SER A 408 -16.35 18.79 -2.68
CA SER A 408 -17.26 19.91 -2.95
C SER A 408 -17.59 20.70 -1.68
N SER A 409 -17.98 21.96 -1.83
CA SER A 409 -18.34 22.86 -0.72
C SER A 409 -19.43 22.29 0.20
N ASP A 410 -20.30 21.40 -0.30
CA ASP A 410 -21.42 20.82 0.45
C ASP A 410 -20.95 19.89 1.59
N TYR A 411 -19.75 19.31 1.47
CA TYR A 411 -19.22 18.32 2.42
C TYR A 411 -18.15 18.89 3.35
N ILE A 412 -17.80 20.18 3.27
CA ILE A 412 -16.76 20.78 4.10
C ILE A 412 -17.04 20.60 5.59
N GLY A 413 -18.27 20.90 6.04
CA GLY A 413 -18.63 20.81 7.46
C GLY A 413 -18.43 19.42 8.06
N PRO A 414 -19.01 18.36 7.48
CA PRO A 414 -18.78 16.99 7.93
C PRO A 414 -17.31 16.56 7.88
N ILE A 415 -16.56 16.94 6.85
CA ILE A 415 -15.12 16.61 6.71
C ILE A 415 -14.28 17.33 7.76
N MET A 416 -14.54 18.62 7.99
CA MET A 416 -13.91 19.39 9.07
C MET A 416 -14.11 18.71 10.41
N THR A 417 -15.35 18.29 10.73
CA THR A 417 -15.67 17.60 11.98
C THR A 417 -14.87 16.30 12.08
N LEU A 418 -14.86 15.48 11.02
CA LEU A 418 -14.10 14.23 10.99
C LEU A 418 -12.61 14.47 11.26
N CYS A 419 -12.00 15.44 10.57
CA CYS A 419 -10.57 15.74 10.74
C CYS A 419 -10.24 16.26 12.15
N LEU A 420 -11.09 17.12 12.71
CA LEU A 420 -10.92 17.64 14.08
C LEU A 420 -11.08 16.52 15.13
N ASP A 421 -12.03 15.61 14.96
CA ASP A 421 -12.20 14.43 15.82
C ASP A 421 -10.97 13.50 15.79
N LYS A 422 -10.24 13.51 14.69
CA LYS A 422 -8.97 12.79 14.48
C LYS A 422 -7.74 13.64 14.84
N ARG A 423 -7.90 14.66 15.68
CA ARG A 423 -6.83 15.57 16.13
C ARG A 423 -6.15 16.34 15.00
N GLY A 424 -6.83 16.49 13.86
CA GLY A 424 -6.31 17.23 12.72
C GLY A 424 -6.33 18.73 12.94
N GLU A 425 -5.29 19.40 12.45
CA GLU A 425 -5.15 20.86 12.45
C GLU A 425 -5.29 21.36 11.02
N LEU A 426 -6.25 22.25 10.76
CA LEU A 426 -6.42 22.85 9.43
C LEU A 426 -5.26 23.81 9.14
N VAL A 427 -4.55 23.56 8.05
CA VAL A 427 -3.43 24.41 7.59
C VAL A 427 -3.92 25.45 6.59
N SER A 428 -4.67 25.04 5.57
CA SER A 428 -5.21 25.92 4.54
C SER A 428 -6.45 25.32 3.89
N GLN A 429 -7.21 26.22 3.26
CA GLN A 429 -8.36 25.89 2.44
C GLN A 429 -8.22 26.68 1.14
N ASN A 430 -8.11 25.98 0.02
CA ASN A 430 -7.89 26.56 -1.30
C ASN A 430 -9.05 26.18 -2.23
N TYR A 431 -9.48 27.10 -3.07
CA TYR A 431 -10.40 26.77 -4.16
C TYR A 431 -9.59 26.16 -5.31
N VAL A 432 -10.02 24.98 -5.78
CA VAL A 432 -9.39 24.31 -6.92
C VAL A 432 -10.06 24.76 -8.20
N SER A 433 -11.38 24.63 -8.29
CA SER A 433 -12.20 25.12 -9.40
C SER A 433 -13.69 25.09 -9.04
N GLY A 434 -14.47 26.06 -9.51
CA GLY A 434 -15.92 26.10 -9.33
C GLY A 434 -16.36 25.90 -7.87
N ASN A 435 -17.02 24.78 -7.59
CA ASN A 435 -17.53 24.42 -6.25
C ASN A 435 -16.58 23.46 -5.49
N ARG A 436 -15.36 23.23 -5.97
CA ARG A 436 -14.40 22.28 -5.38
C ARG A 436 -13.33 22.99 -4.59
N LEU A 437 -13.02 22.45 -3.43
CA LEU A 437 -12.02 22.97 -2.50
C LEU A 437 -11.03 21.87 -2.12
N GLU A 438 -9.81 22.28 -1.90
CA GLU A 438 -8.76 21.52 -1.25
C GLU A 438 -8.66 21.97 0.21
N LEU A 439 -8.76 21.02 1.13
CA LEU A 439 -8.52 21.19 2.55
C LEU A 439 -7.19 20.54 2.90
N ILE A 440 -6.26 21.31 3.44
CA ILE A 440 -4.97 20.79 3.90
C ILE A 440 -4.96 20.71 5.41
N PHE A 441 -4.72 19.52 5.94
CA PHE A 441 -4.66 19.24 7.36
C PHE A 441 -3.32 18.64 7.77
N MET A 442 -2.89 18.96 8.99
CA MET A 442 -1.87 18.17 9.71
C MET A 442 -2.59 17.20 10.63
N ILE A 443 -2.43 15.89 10.41
CA ILE A 443 -3.14 14.84 11.17
C ILE A 443 -2.11 13.81 11.64
N PRO A 444 -2.22 13.30 12.89
CA PRO A 444 -1.41 12.16 13.31
C PRO A 444 -1.69 10.93 12.48
N LEU A 445 -0.66 10.28 11.95
CA LEU A 445 -0.82 9.10 11.08
C LEU A 445 -1.61 7.99 11.78
N GLY A 446 -1.40 7.77 13.07
CA GLY A 446 -2.11 6.74 13.84
C GLY A 446 -3.64 6.90 13.88
N GLU A 447 -4.15 8.12 13.69
CA GLU A 447 -5.59 8.39 13.70
C GLU A 447 -6.27 8.08 12.35
N ILE A 448 -5.50 8.00 11.25
CA ILE A 448 -6.05 7.73 9.92
C ILE A 448 -5.97 6.25 9.54
N VAL A 449 -5.06 5.49 10.17
CA VAL A 449 -4.74 4.11 9.78
C VAL A 449 -5.95 3.17 9.87
N ILE A 450 -6.91 3.37 10.77
CA ILE A 450 -7.94 2.36 11.04
C ILE A 450 -9.24 2.58 10.25
N ASP A 451 -9.86 3.73 10.24
CA ASP A 451 -11.23 3.91 9.73
C ASP A 451 -11.47 5.23 8.97
N PHE A 452 -10.44 6.05 8.86
CA PHE A 452 -10.58 7.41 8.35
C PHE A 452 -11.07 7.46 6.91
N TYR A 453 -10.48 6.64 6.03
CA TYR A 453 -10.80 6.64 4.60
C TYR A 453 -12.25 6.20 4.32
N ASP A 454 -12.71 5.15 5.00
CA ASP A 454 -14.07 4.65 4.87
C ASP A 454 -15.09 5.68 5.37
N LYS A 455 -14.79 6.34 6.50
CA LYS A 455 -15.61 7.43 7.03
C LYS A 455 -15.63 8.63 6.09
N LEU A 456 -14.47 9.04 5.56
CA LEU A 456 -14.36 10.13 4.60
C LEU A 456 -15.22 9.87 3.36
N LYS A 457 -15.12 8.68 2.77
CA LYS A 457 -15.96 8.26 1.64
C LYS A 457 -17.45 8.27 1.99
N SER A 458 -17.81 7.74 3.15
CA SER A 458 -19.21 7.66 3.59
C SER A 458 -19.84 9.05 3.75
N ILE A 459 -19.19 9.97 4.50
CA ILE A 459 -19.74 11.32 4.77
C ILE A 459 -19.78 12.20 3.54
N SER A 460 -18.86 12.00 2.60
CA SER A 460 -18.80 12.72 1.34
C SER A 460 -19.56 12.04 0.20
N LYS A 461 -20.23 10.92 0.46
CA LYS A 461 -20.91 10.08 -0.57
C LYS A 461 -19.99 9.70 -1.74
N GLY A 462 -18.70 9.57 -1.48
CA GLY A 462 -17.69 9.27 -2.48
C GLY A 462 -17.13 10.47 -3.23
N TYR A 463 -17.57 11.71 -2.91
CA TYR A 463 -17.09 12.91 -3.59
C TYR A 463 -15.80 13.50 -3.01
N ALA A 464 -15.29 13.00 -1.88
CA ALA A 464 -14.00 13.41 -1.34
C ALA A 464 -12.89 12.47 -1.79
N SER A 465 -11.82 13.04 -2.31
CA SER A 465 -10.55 12.34 -2.52
C SER A 465 -9.56 12.71 -1.43
N PHE A 466 -8.65 11.80 -1.12
CA PHE A 466 -7.69 11.92 -0.04
C PHE A 466 -6.32 11.48 -0.49
N ASP A 467 -5.33 12.31 -0.19
CA ASP A 467 -3.92 11.99 -0.36
C ASP A 467 -3.11 12.53 0.81
N TYR A 468 -1.96 11.97 1.09
CA TYR A 468 -1.12 12.42 2.19
C TYR A 468 0.36 12.10 1.97
N HIS A 469 1.21 12.87 2.63
CA HIS A 469 2.61 12.56 2.79
C HIS A 469 3.05 12.81 4.24
N ILE A 470 4.10 12.11 4.65
CA ILE A 470 4.66 12.26 5.99
C ILE A 470 5.38 13.58 6.07
N ASP A 471 5.10 14.35 7.12
CA ASP A 471 5.68 15.67 7.34
C ASP A 471 6.75 15.65 8.42
N SER A 472 6.38 15.31 9.65
CA SER A 472 7.26 15.41 10.81
C SER A 472 6.85 14.47 11.94
N PHE A 473 7.74 14.27 12.89
CA PHE A 473 7.40 13.68 14.18
C PHE A 473 7.13 14.81 15.17
N ARG A 474 6.08 14.66 16.01
CA ARG A 474 5.70 15.67 17.02
C ARG A 474 5.45 15.01 18.37
N PRO A 475 5.88 15.65 19.49
CA PRO A 475 5.58 15.18 20.82
C PRO A 475 4.07 15.05 21.07
N SER A 476 3.66 13.92 21.64
CA SER A 476 2.26 13.61 21.91
C SER A 476 2.07 12.84 23.21
N LYS A 477 0.91 13.05 23.85
CA LYS A 477 0.52 12.34 25.08
C LYS A 477 -0.11 11.01 24.73
N LEU A 478 0.73 10.01 24.51
CA LEU A 478 0.32 8.67 24.18
C LEU A 478 0.26 7.76 25.39
N ALA A 479 -0.74 6.89 25.41
CA ALA A 479 -0.90 5.86 26.43
C ALA A 479 -0.94 4.47 25.79
N LYS A 480 -0.27 3.52 26.41
CA LYS A 480 -0.41 2.11 26.06
C LYS A 480 -1.73 1.59 26.59
N LEU A 481 -2.57 1.12 25.69
CA LEU A 481 -3.82 0.43 26.01
C LEU A 481 -3.62 -1.07 25.86
N ASP A 482 -3.75 -1.79 26.97
CA ASP A 482 -3.66 -3.25 27.03
C ASP A 482 -5.05 -3.86 27.14
N ILE A 483 -5.32 -4.93 26.39
CA ILE A 483 -6.52 -5.74 26.53
C ILE A 483 -6.19 -7.00 27.32
N LEU A 484 -6.96 -7.23 28.39
CA LEU A 484 -6.80 -8.39 29.23
C LEU A 484 -8.01 -9.32 29.10
N LEU A 485 -7.74 -10.61 28.95
CA LEU A 485 -8.74 -11.66 28.98
C LEU A 485 -8.56 -12.48 30.27
N ASN A 486 -9.57 -12.43 31.13
CA ASN A 486 -9.52 -13.06 32.46
C ASN A 486 -8.36 -12.58 33.36
N GLY A 487 -7.83 -11.36 33.09
CA GLY A 487 -6.70 -10.79 33.81
C GLY A 487 -5.34 -11.01 33.16
N GLU A 488 -5.26 -11.83 32.10
CA GLU A 488 -4.05 -12.06 31.32
C GLU A 488 -3.99 -11.08 30.13
N PRO A 489 -2.89 -10.35 29.93
CA PRO A 489 -2.75 -9.44 28.81
C PRO A 489 -2.64 -10.21 27.49
N VAL A 490 -3.30 -9.69 26.45
CA VAL A 490 -3.20 -10.17 25.08
C VAL A 490 -2.39 -9.14 24.30
N ASP A 491 -1.10 -9.37 24.20
CA ASP A 491 -0.13 -8.46 23.56
C ASP A 491 -0.48 -8.13 22.10
N ALA A 492 -1.05 -9.08 21.36
CA ALA A 492 -1.52 -8.91 20.00
C ALA A 492 -2.67 -7.88 19.84
N LEU A 493 -3.37 -7.54 20.92
CA LEU A 493 -4.45 -6.54 20.98
C LEU A 493 -4.01 -5.23 21.65
N SER A 494 -2.75 -5.14 22.10
CA SER A 494 -2.21 -3.91 22.67
C SER A 494 -1.98 -2.85 21.60
N THR A 495 -2.29 -1.58 21.90
CA THR A 495 -2.10 -0.46 20.99
C THR A 495 -1.63 0.78 21.74
N LEU A 496 -0.98 1.70 21.01
CA LEU A 496 -0.72 3.07 21.46
C LEU A 496 -1.80 3.98 20.95
N THR A 497 -2.38 4.77 21.83
CA THR A 497 -3.42 5.73 21.47
C THR A 497 -3.26 6.99 22.31
N HIS A 498 -3.77 8.11 21.81
CA HIS A 498 -3.74 9.36 22.55
C HIS A 498 -4.58 9.27 23.83
N GLU A 499 -4.10 9.85 24.92
CA GLU A 499 -4.74 9.74 26.26
C GLU A 499 -6.21 10.18 26.24
N SER A 500 -6.56 11.20 25.45
CA SER A 500 -7.95 11.70 25.34
C SER A 500 -8.92 10.63 24.78
N ASN A 501 -8.44 9.76 23.90
CA ASN A 501 -9.24 8.76 23.19
C ASN A 501 -9.15 7.38 23.81
N ALA A 502 -8.15 7.13 24.65
CA ALA A 502 -7.80 5.80 25.17
C ALA A 502 -8.97 5.10 25.89
N VAL A 503 -9.75 5.83 26.68
CA VAL A 503 -10.89 5.25 27.44
C VAL A 503 -12.03 4.87 26.49
N THR A 504 -12.37 5.76 25.54
CA THR A 504 -13.44 5.53 24.56
C THR A 504 -13.09 4.39 23.63
N PHE A 505 -11.86 4.37 23.12
CA PHE A 505 -11.33 3.32 22.26
C PHE A 505 -11.30 1.97 22.99
N GLY A 506 -10.79 1.92 24.22
CA GLY A 506 -10.77 0.70 25.05
C GLY A 506 -12.17 0.13 25.34
N ARG A 507 -13.18 1.00 25.52
CA ARG A 507 -14.57 0.58 25.71
C ARG A 507 -15.12 -0.08 24.44
N ARG A 508 -14.97 0.58 23.27
CA ARG A 508 -15.40 0.03 21.98
C ARG A 508 -14.72 -1.31 21.67
N MET A 509 -13.41 -1.43 21.93
CA MET A 509 -12.70 -2.70 21.80
C MET A 509 -13.31 -3.80 22.67
N CYS A 510 -13.59 -3.52 23.95
CA CYS A 510 -14.19 -4.50 24.86
C CYS A 510 -15.59 -4.93 24.38
N GLU A 511 -16.41 -3.99 23.92
CA GLU A 511 -17.76 -4.24 23.36
C GLU A 511 -17.68 -5.13 22.13
N LYS A 512 -16.82 -4.81 21.16
CA LYS A 512 -16.63 -5.58 19.94
C LYS A 512 -16.09 -6.99 20.20
N LEU A 513 -15.10 -7.12 21.07
CA LEU A 513 -14.56 -8.42 21.48
C LEU A 513 -15.62 -9.29 22.18
N LYS A 514 -16.52 -8.70 22.97
CA LYS A 514 -17.63 -9.43 23.60
C LYS A 514 -18.59 -10.03 22.59
N GLU A 515 -18.84 -9.36 21.46
CA GLU A 515 -19.70 -9.87 20.40
C GLU A 515 -19.05 -11.05 19.66
N LEU A 516 -17.74 -11.02 19.48
CA LEU A 516 -16.99 -11.94 18.62
C LEU A 516 -16.44 -13.16 19.35
N ILE A 517 -16.08 -13.01 20.63
CA ILE A 517 -15.57 -14.13 21.42
C ILE A 517 -16.73 -15.07 21.74
N PRO A 518 -16.66 -16.35 21.32
CA PRO A 518 -17.73 -17.30 21.57
C PRO A 518 -17.86 -17.62 23.07
N ARG A 519 -19.09 -17.86 23.52
CA ARG A 519 -19.37 -18.31 24.90
C ARG A 519 -18.67 -19.62 25.19
N GLN A 520 -17.92 -19.67 26.25
CA GLN A 520 -17.22 -20.86 26.73
C GLN A 520 -17.87 -21.42 27.99
N GLN A 521 -17.27 -22.47 28.58
CA GLN A 521 -17.78 -23.13 29.81
C GLN A 521 -17.65 -22.25 31.07
N PHE A 522 -16.92 -21.13 30.97
CA PHE A 522 -16.68 -20.16 32.05
C PHE A 522 -16.89 -18.73 31.52
N ASP A 523 -17.13 -17.80 32.48
CA ASP A 523 -17.25 -16.38 32.14
C ASP A 523 -15.87 -15.83 31.73
N ILE A 524 -15.83 -15.10 30.58
CA ILE A 524 -14.62 -14.43 30.11
C ILE A 524 -14.76 -12.95 30.42
N ALA A 525 -13.88 -12.45 31.30
CA ALA A 525 -13.76 -11.02 31.56
C ALA A 525 -12.84 -10.40 30.51
N ILE A 526 -13.37 -9.43 29.76
CA ILE A 526 -12.64 -8.62 28.79
C ILE A 526 -12.42 -7.27 29.46
N GLN A 527 -11.17 -6.83 29.58
CA GLN A 527 -10.83 -5.60 30.28
C GLN A 527 -9.84 -4.79 29.43
N ALA A 528 -10.05 -3.49 29.37
CA ALA A 528 -9.07 -2.55 28.82
C ALA A 528 -8.37 -1.84 29.97
N ALA A 529 -7.04 -1.78 29.92
CA ALA A 529 -6.22 -1.20 30.96
C ALA A 529 -5.20 -0.20 30.39
N ILE A 530 -4.94 0.87 31.13
CA ILE A 530 -3.92 1.89 30.86
C ILE A 530 -3.03 1.98 32.08
N GLY A 531 -1.72 1.67 31.92
CA GLY A 531 -0.77 1.69 33.05
C GLY A 531 -1.20 0.82 34.24
N GLY A 532 -1.84 -0.33 33.95
CA GLY A 532 -2.35 -1.24 34.96
C GLY A 532 -3.73 -0.88 35.55
N LYS A 533 -4.26 0.32 35.26
CA LYS A 533 -5.61 0.73 35.70
C LYS A 533 -6.66 0.30 34.66
N ILE A 534 -7.65 -0.47 35.10
CA ILE A 534 -8.77 -0.90 34.25
C ILE A 534 -9.67 0.31 33.97
N VAL A 535 -9.84 0.64 32.67
CA VAL A 535 -10.65 1.77 32.20
C VAL A 535 -11.98 1.34 31.60
N ALA A 536 -12.09 0.08 31.11
CA ALA A 536 -13.31 -0.51 30.62
C ALA A 536 -13.37 -2.00 30.91
N ARG A 537 -14.57 -2.54 31.03
CA ARG A 537 -14.78 -3.98 31.30
C ARG A 537 -16.08 -4.46 30.69
N GLU A 538 -15.99 -5.59 29.99
CA GLU A 538 -17.11 -6.37 29.49
C GLU A 538 -16.99 -7.83 29.90
N THR A 539 -18.07 -8.60 29.77
CA THR A 539 -18.06 -10.02 30.17
C THR A 539 -18.85 -10.86 29.17
N VAL A 540 -18.20 -11.86 28.58
CA VAL A 540 -18.87 -12.91 27.83
C VAL A 540 -19.38 -13.96 28.80
N LYS A 541 -20.70 -14.08 28.91
CA LYS A 541 -21.33 -15.04 29.86
C LYS A 541 -21.10 -16.46 29.36
N GLN A 542 -20.85 -17.35 30.31
CA GLN A 542 -20.68 -18.80 30.09
C GLN A 542 -21.90 -19.47 29.47
N VAL A 543 -21.69 -20.60 28.80
CA VAL A 543 -22.75 -21.51 28.41
C VAL A 543 -23.26 -22.20 29.70
N ARG A 544 -24.51 -21.96 30.07
CA ARG A 544 -25.12 -22.60 31.24
C ARG A 544 -25.66 -23.96 30.83
N LYS A 545 -25.13 -25.03 31.42
CA LYS A 545 -25.73 -26.35 31.41
C LYS A 545 -26.56 -26.48 32.68
N ASP A 546 -27.87 -26.70 32.54
CA ASP A 546 -28.72 -26.97 33.72
C ASP A 546 -28.40 -28.37 34.25
N VAL A 547 -27.55 -28.40 35.29
CA VAL A 547 -27.17 -29.66 35.95
C VAL A 547 -28.24 -30.16 36.91
N THR A 548 -29.28 -29.33 37.16
CA THR A 548 -30.41 -29.65 38.06
C THR A 548 -31.63 -30.14 37.33
N ALA A 549 -31.68 -30.07 36.00
CA ALA A 549 -32.82 -30.47 35.19
C ALA A 549 -33.30 -31.93 35.43
N LYS A 550 -32.40 -32.82 35.82
CA LYS A 550 -32.69 -34.23 36.14
C LYS A 550 -32.96 -34.49 37.63
N CYS A 551 -33.04 -33.44 38.44
CA CYS A 551 -33.33 -33.59 39.86
C CYS A 551 -34.84 -33.45 40.07
N TYR A 552 -35.53 -34.60 40.24
CA TYR A 552 -36.96 -34.67 40.54
C TYR A 552 -37.22 -34.26 42.02
N GLY A 553 -38.26 -33.42 42.26
CA GLY A 553 -38.81 -33.10 43.56
C GLY A 553 -37.83 -32.50 44.58
N GLY A 554 -38.27 -31.96 45.65
CA GLY A 554 -37.63 -31.18 46.72
C GLY A 554 -36.27 -31.51 47.32
N ASP A 555 -35.39 -32.29 46.68
CA ASP A 555 -34.03 -32.56 47.20
C ASP A 555 -33.08 -31.34 47.02
N VAL A 556 -33.24 -30.38 47.92
CA VAL A 556 -32.47 -29.13 47.97
C VAL A 556 -31.00 -29.42 48.21
N SER A 557 -30.67 -30.44 48.99
CA SER A 557 -29.28 -30.80 49.33
C SER A 557 -28.51 -31.31 48.11
N ARG A 558 -29.15 -32.14 47.29
CA ARG A 558 -28.53 -32.67 46.05
C ARG A 558 -28.38 -31.59 44.99
N LYS A 559 -29.37 -30.72 44.83
CA LYS A 559 -29.30 -29.54 43.94
C LYS A 559 -28.12 -28.64 44.33
N ARG A 560 -27.97 -28.35 45.61
CA ARG A 560 -26.87 -27.52 46.14
C ARG A 560 -25.49 -28.15 45.91
N LYS A 561 -25.33 -29.45 46.18
CA LYS A 561 -24.07 -30.18 45.92
C LYS A 561 -23.71 -30.21 44.43
N LEU A 562 -24.67 -30.37 43.52
CA LEU A 562 -24.45 -30.33 42.08
C LEU A 562 -24.03 -28.94 41.59
N LEU A 563 -24.65 -27.89 42.10
CA LEU A 563 -24.29 -26.50 41.80
C LEU A 563 -22.90 -26.15 42.34
N GLU A 564 -22.55 -26.59 43.56
CA GLU A 564 -21.21 -26.40 44.13
C GLU A 564 -20.13 -27.15 43.32
N LYS A 565 -20.41 -28.39 42.91
CA LYS A 565 -19.50 -29.18 42.07
C LYS A 565 -19.32 -28.52 40.68
N GLN A 566 -20.38 -27.99 40.12
CA GLN A 566 -20.33 -27.22 38.88
C GLN A 566 -19.48 -25.94 39.04
N LYS A 567 -19.68 -25.19 40.14
CA LYS A 567 -18.92 -23.99 40.47
C LYS A 567 -17.40 -24.27 40.64
N LYS A 568 -17.06 -25.36 41.37
CA LYS A 568 -15.67 -25.82 41.53
C LYS A 568 -15.04 -26.26 40.21
N GLY A 569 -15.79 -27.02 39.36
CA GLY A 569 -15.34 -27.44 38.04
C GLY A 569 -15.07 -26.26 37.13
N LYS A 570 -15.97 -25.26 37.12
CA LYS A 570 -15.78 -24.03 36.34
C LYS A 570 -14.59 -23.19 36.81
N LYS A 571 -14.38 -23.08 38.11
CA LYS A 571 -13.20 -22.38 38.66
C LYS A 571 -11.90 -23.06 38.23
N ARG A 572 -11.87 -24.41 38.20
CA ARG A 572 -10.71 -25.19 37.78
C ARG A 572 -10.48 -25.06 36.26
N MET A 573 -11.54 -25.07 35.45
CA MET A 573 -11.45 -24.84 33.99
C MET A 573 -10.93 -23.42 33.67
N LYS A 574 -11.36 -22.41 34.43
CA LYS A 574 -10.87 -21.04 34.26
C LYS A 574 -9.37 -20.90 34.58
N GLN A 575 -8.83 -21.70 35.47
CA GLN A 575 -7.41 -21.70 35.84
C GLN A 575 -6.52 -22.46 34.85
N VAL A 576 -7.08 -23.37 34.07
CA VAL A 576 -6.36 -24.27 33.14
C VAL A 576 -6.63 -23.94 31.68
N GLY A 577 -7.74 -23.25 31.38
CA GLY A 577 -8.18 -22.98 30.00
C GLY A 577 -7.68 -21.64 29.48
N ASN A 578 -6.88 -21.64 28.40
CA ASN A 578 -6.61 -20.44 27.62
C ASN A 578 -7.90 -20.02 26.91
N VAL A 579 -8.17 -18.72 26.89
CA VAL A 579 -9.30 -18.17 26.12
C VAL A 579 -8.94 -18.22 24.64
N GLN A 580 -9.70 -19.01 23.87
CA GLN A 580 -9.53 -19.02 22.41
C GLN A 580 -10.15 -17.74 21.84
N VAL A 581 -9.32 -16.90 21.27
CA VAL A 581 -9.74 -15.69 20.54
C VAL A 581 -9.82 -16.06 19.05
N PRO A 582 -11.01 -15.98 18.41
CA PRO A 582 -11.12 -16.29 17.00
C PRO A 582 -10.40 -15.24 16.15
N GLN A 583 -9.85 -15.63 15.01
CA GLN A 583 -9.16 -14.75 14.05
C GLN A 583 -9.99 -13.49 13.71
N LYS A 584 -11.29 -13.68 13.52
CA LYS A 584 -12.23 -12.57 13.24
C LYS A 584 -12.21 -11.48 14.33
N ALA A 585 -11.85 -11.81 15.57
CA ALA A 585 -11.79 -10.84 16.65
C ALA A 585 -10.59 -9.89 16.51
N PHE A 586 -9.45 -10.36 16.00
CA PHE A 586 -8.29 -9.51 15.71
C PHE A 586 -8.57 -8.57 14.55
N LEU A 587 -9.21 -9.07 13.49
CA LEU A 587 -9.57 -8.26 12.32
C LEU A 587 -10.70 -7.26 12.61
N ALA A 588 -11.66 -7.62 13.44
CA ALA A 588 -12.82 -6.76 13.72
C ALA A 588 -12.47 -5.58 14.64
N VAL A 589 -11.39 -5.67 15.41
CA VAL A 589 -10.83 -4.54 16.16
C VAL A 589 -10.31 -3.45 15.21
N LEU A 590 -9.99 -3.80 13.95
CA LEU A 590 -9.62 -2.85 12.90
C LEU A 590 -10.82 -2.05 12.35
N LYS A 591 -12.05 -2.51 12.58
CA LYS A 591 -13.31 -1.91 12.11
C LYS A 591 -14.20 -1.58 13.31
N LEU A 592 -13.71 -0.69 14.15
CA LEU A 592 -14.50 -0.13 15.25
C LEU A 592 -15.33 1.04 14.68
N ASP A 593 -16.62 0.80 14.49
CA ASP A 593 -17.60 1.81 14.08
C ASP A 593 -17.79 2.92 15.14
#